data_89b72cbb4b210066ff56878ea3fb6247
#
_entry.id   89b72cbb4b210066ff56878ea3fb6247
#
_cell.length_a   1.000
_cell.length_b   1.000
_cell.length_c   1.000
_cell.angle_alpha   90.00
_cell.angle_beta   90.00
_cell.angle_gamma   90.00
#
_symmetry.space_group_name_H-M   'P 1'
#
loop_
_entity.id
_entity.type
_entity.pdbx_description
1 polymer ?
#
loop_
_entity_poly.entity_id
_entity_poly.type
_entity_poly.pdbx_seq_one_letter_code
_entity_poly.pdbx_strand_id
1 'polypeptide(L)'
;MKTRKLLEVAVLCLSVTACDGAHDGPGAGDIDAAVRRALDTANKGGVNALIGNPLPTSANVASVRPDGDCVTSNASTGTFDCSVSISLRAVDANEDGKTLHADLLFAKDGDGQWQTSGIDQALAVGVAKSLIDHGKHSLPGHAASQAS
;
A
#
# COMPACT_ATOMS: atom_id res chain seq x y z
N MET A 1 -39.27 29.51 -50.43
CA MET A 1 -39.20 28.17 -49.83
C MET A 1 -37.73 27.88 -49.47
N LYS A 2 -37.36 27.95 -48.19
CA LYS A 2 -35.97 27.72 -47.67
C LYS A 2 -35.95 26.40 -46.96
N THR A 3 -35.39 25.37 -47.59
CA THR A 3 -35.18 24.05 -47.01
C THR A 3 -33.98 24.12 -46.06
N ARG A 4 -34.23 24.04 -44.75
CA ARG A 4 -33.21 23.88 -43.71
C ARG A 4 -32.78 22.41 -43.68
N LYS A 5 -31.52 22.15 -44.06
CA LYS A 5 -30.86 20.87 -43.84
C LYS A 5 -30.48 20.78 -42.38
N LEU A 6 -31.14 19.89 -41.65
CA LEU A 6 -30.75 19.45 -40.31
C LEU A 6 -29.54 18.55 -40.46
N LEU A 7 -28.41 18.98 -39.91
CA LEU A 7 -27.19 18.19 -39.79
C LEU A 7 -27.30 17.38 -38.49
N GLU A 8 -27.65 16.11 -38.59
CA GLU A 8 -27.58 15.17 -37.48
C GLU A 8 -26.10 14.81 -37.23
N VAL A 9 -25.58 15.37 -36.17
CA VAL A 9 -24.25 14.94 -35.63
C VAL A 9 -24.50 13.73 -34.75
N ALA A 10 -24.29 12.55 -35.30
CA ALA A 10 -24.25 11.31 -34.53
C ALA A 10 -22.94 11.26 -33.71
N VAL A 11 -23.04 11.58 -32.43
CA VAL A 11 -21.95 11.36 -31.47
C VAL A 11 -21.87 9.86 -31.16
N LEU A 12 -20.95 9.18 -31.82
CA LEU A 12 -20.58 7.80 -31.47
C LEU A 12 -19.82 7.83 -30.14
N CYS A 13 -20.51 7.59 -29.03
CA CYS A 13 -19.87 7.23 -27.77
C CYS A 13 -19.26 5.84 -27.92
N LEU A 14 -17.95 5.77 -28.21
CA LEU A 14 -17.17 4.54 -28.03
C LEU A 14 -17.05 4.28 -26.53
N SER A 15 -17.97 3.49 -26.01
CA SER A 15 -17.84 2.88 -24.70
C SER A 15 -16.72 1.84 -24.79
N VAL A 16 -15.52 2.20 -24.40
CA VAL A 16 -14.44 1.25 -24.14
C VAL A 16 -14.84 0.52 -22.86
N THR A 17 -15.64 -0.53 -22.99
CA THR A 17 -15.75 -1.54 -21.93
C THR A 17 -14.44 -2.28 -21.93
N ALA A 18 -13.50 -1.83 -21.07
CA ALA A 18 -12.41 -2.66 -20.63
C ALA A 18 -13.08 -3.87 -19.95
N CYS A 19 -13.04 -5.02 -20.62
CA CYS A 19 -13.25 -6.31 -19.98
C CYS A 19 -12.06 -6.54 -19.05
N ASP A 20 -12.09 -5.92 -17.86
CA ASP A 20 -11.39 -6.47 -16.72
C ASP A 20 -12.04 -7.83 -16.50
N GLY A 21 -11.29 -8.89 -16.81
CA GLY A 21 -11.66 -10.24 -16.43
C GLY A 21 -12.03 -10.16 -14.96
N ALA A 22 -13.21 -10.65 -14.59
CA ALA A 22 -13.73 -10.60 -13.24
C ALA A 22 -12.75 -11.28 -12.28
N HIS A 23 -11.74 -10.55 -11.85
CA HIS A 23 -10.97 -10.89 -10.68
C HIS A 23 -11.84 -10.54 -9.49
N ASP A 24 -12.34 -11.55 -8.78
CA ASP A 24 -13.16 -11.36 -7.57
C ASP A 24 -12.37 -10.61 -6.47
N GLY A 25 -11.06 -10.47 -6.59
CA GLY A 25 -10.15 -9.80 -5.66
C GLY A 25 -9.98 -8.29 -5.89
N PRO A 26 -9.28 -7.61 -4.97
CA PRO A 26 -8.99 -6.18 -5.08
C PRO A 26 -8.03 -5.90 -6.24
N GLY A 27 -8.34 -4.89 -7.05
CA GLY A 27 -7.42 -4.36 -8.05
C GLY A 27 -6.33 -3.49 -7.44
N ALA A 28 -5.28 -3.17 -8.24
CA ALA A 28 -4.16 -2.35 -7.75
C ALA A 28 -4.61 -0.98 -7.19
N GLY A 29 -5.62 -0.36 -7.79
CA GLY A 29 -6.20 0.90 -7.29
C GLY A 29 -6.94 0.74 -5.96
N ASP A 30 -7.64 -0.38 -5.77
CA ASP A 30 -8.32 -0.71 -4.52
C ASP A 30 -7.32 -0.95 -3.39
N ILE A 31 -6.24 -1.66 -3.69
CA ILE A 31 -5.13 -1.93 -2.77
C ILE A 31 -4.48 -0.61 -2.32
N ASP A 32 -4.10 0.27 -3.26
CA ASP A 32 -3.52 1.58 -2.93
C ASP A 32 -4.45 2.40 -2.04
N ALA A 33 -5.73 2.49 -2.40
CA ALA A 33 -6.71 3.25 -1.63
C ALA A 33 -6.95 2.67 -0.23
N ALA A 34 -7.04 1.35 -0.09
CA ALA A 34 -7.25 0.67 1.20
C ALA A 34 -6.04 0.85 2.12
N VAL A 35 -4.81 0.68 1.61
CA VAL A 35 -3.58 0.87 2.39
C VAL A 35 -3.46 2.31 2.88
N ARG A 36 -3.71 3.31 2.04
CA ARG A 36 -3.64 4.72 2.45
C ARG A 36 -4.66 5.04 3.55
N ARG A 37 -5.90 4.57 3.44
CA ARG A 37 -6.92 4.74 4.50
C ARG A 37 -6.51 4.06 5.79
N ALA A 38 -5.94 2.86 5.73
CA ALA A 38 -5.49 2.13 6.91
C ALA A 38 -4.35 2.87 7.63
N LEU A 39 -3.38 3.42 6.89
CA LEU A 39 -2.30 4.23 7.45
C LEU A 39 -2.83 5.48 8.15
N ASP A 40 -3.75 6.21 7.53
CA ASP A 40 -4.35 7.41 8.14
C ASP A 40 -5.18 7.07 9.38
N THR A 41 -5.81 5.89 9.39
CA THR A 41 -6.58 5.41 10.55
C THR A 41 -5.65 4.98 11.69
N ALA A 42 -4.57 4.26 11.40
CA ALA A 42 -3.56 3.88 12.38
C ALA A 42 -2.93 5.11 13.06
N ASN A 43 -2.73 6.19 12.31
CA ASN A 43 -2.22 7.45 12.85
C ASN A 43 -3.20 8.19 13.78
N LYS A 44 -4.51 7.97 13.62
CA LYS A 44 -5.54 8.52 14.51
C LYS A 44 -5.67 7.72 15.81
N GLY A 45 -5.24 6.45 15.81
CA GLY A 45 -5.20 5.59 16.98
C GLY A 45 -4.07 5.95 17.94
N GLY A 46 -4.28 5.73 19.25
CA GLY A 46 -3.32 6.10 20.32
C GLY A 46 -1.95 5.40 20.28
N VAL A 47 -1.69 4.53 19.33
CA VAL A 47 -0.40 3.83 19.16
C VAL A 47 0.72 4.84 18.85
N ASN A 48 0.43 5.89 18.10
CA ASN A 48 1.38 6.97 17.78
C ASN A 48 1.90 7.71 19.03
N ALA A 49 1.07 7.84 20.05
CA ALA A 49 1.45 8.51 21.30
C ALA A 49 2.42 7.68 22.17
N LEU A 50 2.45 6.35 21.95
CA LEU A 50 3.27 5.42 22.74
C LEU A 50 4.67 5.21 22.14
N ILE A 51 4.83 5.36 20.82
CA ILE A 51 6.07 5.03 20.11
C ILE A 51 6.99 6.25 19.97
N GLY A 52 6.49 7.47 20.18
CA GLY A 52 7.28 8.71 20.08
C GLY A 52 7.70 9.08 18.66
N ASN A 53 7.43 8.24 17.66
CA ASN A 53 7.63 8.52 16.24
C ASN A 53 6.30 8.39 15.49
N PRO A 54 5.90 9.39 14.70
CA PRO A 54 4.68 9.28 13.91
C PRO A 54 4.83 8.15 12.88
N LEU A 55 3.82 7.27 12.83
CA LEU A 55 3.71 6.29 11.76
C LEU A 55 3.56 7.01 10.41
N PRO A 56 4.01 6.40 9.30
CA PRO A 56 3.77 6.95 7.98
C PRO A 56 2.28 7.20 7.74
N THR A 57 1.93 8.34 7.18
CA THR A 57 0.58 8.68 6.72
C THR A 57 0.43 8.41 5.24
N SER A 58 -0.78 8.51 4.71
CA SER A 58 -1.01 8.45 3.27
C SER A 58 -0.18 9.46 2.48
N ALA A 59 0.13 10.63 3.07
CA ALA A 59 0.96 11.67 2.47
C ALA A 59 2.42 11.25 2.30
N ASN A 60 2.91 10.35 3.14
CA ASN A 60 4.27 9.81 3.04
C ASN A 60 4.41 8.68 2.02
N VAL A 61 3.29 8.13 1.52
CA VAL A 61 3.30 7.03 0.55
C VAL A 61 3.52 7.60 -0.86
N ALA A 62 4.58 7.15 -1.51
CA ALA A 62 4.84 7.43 -2.92
C ALA A 62 4.00 6.53 -3.82
N SER A 63 3.99 5.22 -3.55
CA SER A 63 3.20 4.23 -4.29
C SER A 63 2.92 3.00 -3.45
N VAL A 64 1.80 2.31 -3.76
CA VAL A 64 1.50 0.96 -3.28
C VAL A 64 1.28 0.09 -4.51
N ARG A 65 1.90 -1.08 -4.52
CA ARG A 65 1.78 -2.01 -5.65
C ARG A 65 1.62 -3.44 -5.12
N PRO A 66 0.73 -4.24 -5.71
CA PRO A 66 0.72 -5.66 -5.46
C PRO A 66 2.01 -6.29 -6.02
N ASP A 67 2.61 -7.23 -5.28
CA ASP A 67 3.80 -7.99 -5.67
C ASP A 67 3.44 -9.29 -6.41
N GLY A 68 2.19 -9.43 -6.83
CA GLY A 68 1.63 -10.58 -7.53
C GLY A 68 0.11 -10.57 -7.46
N ASP A 69 -0.48 -11.71 -7.81
CA ASP A 69 -1.93 -11.89 -7.70
C ASP A 69 -2.33 -12.11 -6.24
N CYS A 70 -3.45 -11.52 -5.84
CA CYS A 70 -4.05 -11.79 -4.54
C CYS A 70 -4.64 -13.20 -4.49
N VAL A 71 -4.43 -13.89 -3.39
CA VAL A 71 -4.96 -15.23 -3.16
C VAL A 71 -6.20 -15.16 -2.28
N THR A 72 -7.26 -15.88 -2.63
CA THR A 72 -8.43 -15.99 -1.76
C THR A 72 -8.04 -16.69 -0.47
N SER A 73 -8.06 -15.94 0.63
CA SER A 73 -7.79 -16.45 1.99
C SER A 73 -9.04 -17.10 2.60
N ASN A 74 -10.20 -16.48 2.38
CA ASN A 74 -11.48 -17.02 2.83
C ASN A 74 -12.59 -16.68 1.83
N ALA A 75 -13.07 -17.69 1.11
CA ALA A 75 -14.12 -17.53 0.11
C ALA A 75 -15.48 -17.16 0.73
N SER A 76 -15.77 -17.62 1.96
CA SER A 76 -17.06 -17.34 2.62
C SER A 76 -17.19 -15.87 3.02
N THR A 77 -16.09 -15.22 3.34
CA THR A 77 -16.05 -13.80 3.74
C THR A 77 -15.56 -12.88 2.63
N GLY A 78 -15.18 -13.43 1.46
CA GLY A 78 -14.59 -12.65 0.38
C GLY A 78 -13.29 -11.97 0.80
N THR A 79 -12.46 -12.66 1.58
CA THR A 79 -11.17 -12.13 2.07
C THR A 79 -10.04 -12.63 1.18
N PHE A 80 -9.14 -11.73 0.84
CA PHE A 80 -7.97 -11.99 0.01
C PHE A 80 -6.69 -11.66 0.76
N ASP A 81 -5.66 -12.47 0.55
CA ASP A 81 -4.29 -12.23 1.01
C ASP A 81 -3.49 -11.69 -0.18
N CYS A 82 -2.87 -10.52 0.00
CA CYS A 82 -2.11 -9.86 -1.04
C CYS A 82 -0.75 -9.44 -0.49
N SER A 83 0.32 -9.90 -1.13
CA SER A 83 1.65 -9.33 -0.92
C SER A 83 1.75 -7.98 -1.61
N VAL A 84 2.20 -6.96 -0.88
CA VAL A 84 2.26 -5.58 -1.38
C VAL A 84 3.60 -4.93 -1.07
N SER A 85 4.06 -4.09 -2.00
CA SER A 85 5.18 -3.18 -1.83
C SER A 85 4.68 -1.76 -1.60
N ILE A 86 5.00 -1.19 -0.44
CA ILE A 86 4.65 0.17 -0.05
C ILE A 86 5.92 1.01 -0.12
N SER A 87 6.02 1.87 -1.12
CA SER A 87 7.15 2.81 -1.25
C SER A 87 6.82 4.10 -0.52
N LEU A 88 7.68 4.48 0.43
CA LEU A 88 7.59 5.71 1.18
C LEU A 88 8.48 6.78 0.54
N ARG A 89 8.04 8.02 0.59
CA ARG A 89 8.83 9.18 0.16
C ARG A 89 9.99 9.38 1.12
N ALA A 90 11.13 9.80 0.60
CA ALA A 90 12.22 10.28 1.44
C ALA A 90 11.75 11.49 2.26
N VAL A 91 12.13 11.52 3.53
CA VAL A 91 11.84 12.66 4.41
C VAL A 91 12.84 13.78 4.14
N ASP A 92 14.07 13.43 3.83
CA ASP A 92 15.15 14.36 3.50
C ASP A 92 15.68 14.14 2.08
N ALA A 93 16.16 15.20 1.44
CA ALA A 93 16.66 15.15 0.07
C ALA A 93 17.89 14.23 -0.14
N ASN A 94 18.53 13.81 0.95
CA ASN A 94 19.71 12.94 0.93
C ASN A 94 19.41 11.49 1.36
N GLU A 95 18.13 11.15 1.61
CA GLU A 95 17.71 9.80 1.93
C GLU A 95 16.97 9.17 0.74
N ASP A 96 17.28 7.92 0.45
CA ASP A 96 16.51 7.12 -0.49
C ASP A 96 15.16 6.76 0.14
N GLY A 97 14.09 6.83 -0.65
CA GLY A 97 12.78 6.36 -0.22
C GLY A 97 12.84 4.90 0.21
N LYS A 98 12.13 4.56 1.27
CA LYS A 98 12.09 3.18 1.79
C LYS A 98 10.93 2.42 1.17
N THR A 99 11.15 1.17 0.80
CA THR A 99 10.09 0.24 0.39
C THR A 99 9.89 -0.81 1.48
N LEU A 100 8.63 -0.95 1.88
CA LEU A 100 8.17 -1.96 2.84
C LEU A 100 7.43 -3.05 2.05
N HIS A 101 7.74 -4.31 2.33
CA HIS A 101 7.00 -5.45 1.81
C HIS A 101 6.12 -6.01 2.94
N ALA A 102 4.86 -6.26 2.64
CA ALA A 102 3.91 -6.74 3.63
C ALA A 102 2.88 -7.67 2.98
N ASP A 103 2.47 -8.69 3.72
CA ASP A 103 1.31 -9.52 3.39
C ASP A 103 0.11 -8.96 4.16
N LEU A 104 -0.91 -8.52 3.44
CA LEU A 104 -2.07 -7.84 3.99
C LEU A 104 -3.36 -8.55 3.59
N LEU A 105 -4.30 -8.61 4.52
CA LEU A 105 -5.63 -9.13 4.26
C LEU A 105 -6.55 -8.01 3.78
N PHE A 106 -7.29 -8.28 2.70
CA PHE A 106 -8.25 -7.38 2.10
C PHE A 106 -9.65 -7.99 2.12
N ALA A 107 -10.63 -7.22 2.53
CA ALA A 107 -12.04 -7.58 2.50
C ALA A 107 -12.89 -6.34 2.18
N LYS A 108 -14.09 -6.55 1.64
CA LYS A 108 -15.04 -5.45 1.45
C LYS A 108 -15.77 -5.17 2.75
N ASP A 109 -15.95 -3.89 3.07
CA ASP A 109 -16.83 -3.46 4.16
C ASP A 109 -18.31 -3.48 3.74
N GLY A 110 -19.18 -3.02 4.66
CA GLY A 110 -20.62 -2.96 4.43
C GLY A 110 -21.04 -2.04 3.28
N ASP A 111 -20.19 -1.10 2.89
CA ASP A 111 -20.40 -0.17 1.78
C ASP A 111 -19.77 -0.66 0.47
N GLY A 112 -19.19 -1.87 0.48
CA GLY A 112 -18.53 -2.49 -0.67
C GLY A 112 -17.14 -1.92 -0.98
N GLN A 113 -16.54 -1.12 -0.08
CA GLN A 113 -15.19 -0.62 -0.23
C GLN A 113 -14.17 -1.60 0.31
N TRP A 114 -13.06 -1.76 -0.41
CA TRP A 114 -11.96 -2.59 0.04
C TRP A 114 -11.27 -1.98 1.27
N GLN A 115 -11.16 -2.75 2.33
CA GLN A 115 -10.43 -2.44 3.56
C GLN A 115 -9.27 -3.40 3.72
N THR A 116 -8.21 -2.97 4.39
CA THR A 116 -7.08 -3.85 4.73
C THR A 116 -6.87 -3.91 6.23
N SER A 117 -6.42 -5.06 6.69
CA SER A 117 -6.01 -5.29 8.07
C SER A 117 -4.57 -5.79 8.11
N GLY A 118 -3.91 -5.64 9.27
CA GLY A 118 -2.52 -6.07 9.48
C GLY A 118 -1.47 -5.00 9.15
N ILE A 119 -1.87 -3.79 8.74
CA ILE A 119 -0.92 -2.72 8.40
C ILE A 119 -0.08 -2.27 9.61
N ASP A 120 -0.66 -2.23 10.79
CA ASP A 120 -0.01 -1.92 12.05
C ASP A 120 1.05 -2.97 12.41
N GLN A 121 0.75 -4.25 12.22
CA GLN A 121 1.71 -5.34 12.41
C GLN A 121 2.83 -5.26 11.37
N ALA A 122 2.51 -5.01 10.11
CA ALA A 122 3.50 -4.88 9.04
C ALA A 122 4.46 -3.71 9.32
N LEU A 123 3.95 -2.57 9.78
CA LEU A 123 4.76 -1.42 10.17
C LEU A 123 5.66 -1.74 11.37
N ALA A 124 5.13 -2.43 12.39
CA ALA A 124 5.91 -2.83 13.56
C ALA A 124 7.09 -3.73 13.18
N VAL A 125 6.87 -4.72 12.31
CA VAL A 125 7.94 -5.61 11.80
C VAL A 125 8.95 -4.82 10.97
N GLY A 126 8.51 -3.91 10.11
CA GLY A 126 9.37 -3.05 9.30
C GLY A 126 10.31 -2.18 10.15
N VAL A 127 9.78 -1.57 11.22
CA VAL A 127 10.55 -0.77 12.18
C VAL A 127 11.56 -1.65 12.92
N ALA A 128 11.15 -2.81 13.44
CA ALA A 128 12.02 -3.73 14.14
C ALA A 128 13.20 -4.18 13.25
N LYS A 129 12.94 -4.53 12.00
CA LYS A 129 13.97 -4.91 11.04
C LYS A 129 14.97 -3.77 10.79
N SER A 130 14.48 -2.54 10.63
CA SER A 130 15.33 -1.37 10.45
C SER A 130 16.26 -1.13 11.64
N LEU A 131 15.78 -1.31 12.86
CA LEU A 131 16.60 -1.18 14.07
C LEU A 131 17.69 -2.24 14.14
N ILE A 132 17.40 -3.49 13.77
CA ILE A 132 18.38 -4.58 13.75
C ILE A 132 19.47 -4.31 12.71
N ASP A 133 19.11 -3.84 11.53
CA ASP A 133 20.06 -3.56 10.46
C ASP A 133 20.98 -2.38 10.82
N HIS A 134 20.47 -1.33 11.46
CA HIS A 134 21.29 -0.24 11.99
C HIS A 134 22.24 -0.70 13.12
N GLY A 135 21.77 -1.59 14.00
CA GLY A 135 22.59 -2.15 15.08
C GLY A 135 23.78 -2.96 14.57
N LYS A 136 23.64 -3.69 13.47
CA LYS A 136 24.72 -4.48 12.87
C LYS A 136 25.84 -3.61 12.28
N HIS A 137 25.53 -2.42 11.79
CA HIS A 137 26.53 -1.49 11.25
C HIS A 137 27.25 -0.66 12.31
N SER A 138 26.74 -0.65 13.54
CA SER A 138 27.28 0.16 14.64
C SER A 138 28.22 -0.59 15.59
N LEU A 139 28.49 -1.89 15.38
CA LEU A 139 29.45 -2.63 16.17
C LEU A 139 30.87 -2.37 15.64
N PRO A 140 31.71 -1.61 16.37
CA PRO A 140 33.12 -1.48 16.02
C PRO A 140 33.78 -2.87 16.17
N GLY A 141 34.42 -3.31 15.08
CA GLY A 141 35.14 -4.56 15.06
C GLY A 141 36.10 -4.64 16.24
N HIS A 142 35.95 -5.65 17.08
CA HIS A 142 37.00 -6.02 18.04
C HIS A 142 38.24 -6.40 17.22
N ALA A 143 39.19 -5.47 17.17
CA ALA A 143 40.53 -5.78 16.78
C ALA A 143 41.07 -6.85 17.76
N ALA A 144 41.20 -8.07 17.26
CA ALA A 144 41.91 -9.14 17.96
C ALA A 144 43.35 -8.67 18.15
N SER A 145 43.69 -8.31 19.40
CA SER A 145 45.04 -8.08 19.84
C SER A 145 45.78 -9.41 19.81
N GLN A 146 46.59 -9.62 18.78
CA GLN A 146 47.63 -10.68 18.82
C GLN A 146 48.75 -10.18 19.70
N ALA A 147 48.86 -10.75 20.89
CA ALA A 147 50.06 -10.68 21.72
C ALA A 147 51.01 -11.80 21.31
N SER A 148 52.24 -11.43 20.93
CA SER A 148 53.40 -12.28 20.74
C SER A 148 53.94 -12.75 22.07
#